data_20943c76eaee7dcae5652359c4d96f9f
#
_entry.id   20943c76eaee7dcae5652359c4d96f9f
#
_cell.length_a   1.000
_cell.length_b   1.000
_cell.length_c   1.000
_cell.angle_alpha   90.00
_cell.angle_beta   90.00
_cell.angle_gamma   90.00
#
_symmetry.space_group_name_H-M   'P 1'
#
loop_
_entity.id
_entity.type
_entity.pdbx_description
1 polymer ?
#
loop_
_entity_poly.entity_id
_entity_poly.type
_entity_poly.pdbx_seq_one_letter_code
_entity_poly.pdbx_strand_id
1 'polypeptide(L)'
;VSYTQNNFKRNFFYEAENAIENSRITFITGPKKCGKTVCLSQLADAYENALYINMKYDFDTDEKRNDVVSRAVNSIANGQKIIYLIDDAEYLALPDKDIAKIAGAYSKYDNQCTKVIFAGSHSELLEFWGHIACGGNASFIRVGFLSFSEWLSFKGMTDVSKRVYAGFLHGCKEFCQGFDNTEKYLQDYLDETAELAEKPIEYITGAETESVNVNTILDVLCSSLKEQINNADISENHIGNLEKSVHISNYDRKNAMRFLSDNKIASLTYITDKPTVDPYITQKFLKPSNELYRNPEVFSRLRLTVDYPMFCIDLINSATKVANPDKISDDILRIIVTAHIRSLLSCSGVFEYENSPVSTVFIGNSGYSVEVLLSDDIAFSHSLDLVPEDYEKIILTTSREEALNNVRLIPYYRFIFDRSVNRKKV
;
A
#
# COMPACT_ATOMS: atom_id res chain seq x y z
N VAL A 1 11.65 9.08 -22.42
CA VAL A 1 12.66 8.54 -21.50
C VAL A 1 12.62 7.03 -21.65
N SER A 2 13.69 6.42 -22.16
CA SER A 2 13.77 4.95 -22.35
C SER A 2 13.91 4.28 -20.97
N TYR A 3 12.84 3.66 -20.49
CA TYR A 3 12.81 2.86 -19.24
C TYR A 3 13.44 1.47 -19.42
N THR A 4 13.97 1.16 -20.61
CA THR A 4 14.42 -0.17 -21.04
C THR A 4 15.74 -0.67 -20.42
N GLN A 5 16.40 0.11 -19.55
CA GLN A 5 17.66 -0.31 -18.94
C GLN A 5 17.53 -1.19 -17.69
N ASN A 6 16.32 -1.42 -17.19
CA ASN A 6 16.13 -2.20 -15.97
C ASN A 6 15.50 -3.56 -16.29
N ASN A 7 16.33 -4.59 -16.49
CA ASN A 7 15.87 -5.96 -16.72
C ASN A 7 15.19 -6.59 -15.49
N PHE A 8 15.10 -5.87 -14.38
CA PHE A 8 14.48 -6.39 -13.17
C PHE A 8 12.95 -6.34 -13.28
N LYS A 9 12.34 -7.52 -13.26
CA LYS A 9 10.90 -7.69 -13.23
C LYS A 9 10.44 -7.88 -11.79
N ARG A 10 9.55 -7.01 -11.33
CA ARG A 10 8.92 -7.13 -10.01
C ARG A 10 7.92 -8.28 -9.97
N ASN A 11 7.57 -8.76 -8.78
CA ASN A 11 6.64 -9.88 -8.61
C ASN A 11 5.30 -9.65 -9.33
N PHE A 12 4.76 -8.44 -9.28
CA PHE A 12 3.48 -8.12 -9.93
C PHE A 12 3.55 -8.11 -11.47
N PHE A 13 4.74 -8.05 -12.07
CA PHE A 13 4.90 -8.26 -13.51
C PHE A 13 4.38 -9.64 -13.92
N TYR A 14 4.75 -10.69 -13.18
CA TYR A 14 4.29 -12.06 -13.45
C TYR A 14 2.80 -12.24 -13.15
N GLU A 15 2.26 -11.48 -12.20
CA GLU A 15 0.82 -11.43 -11.96
C GLU A 15 0.07 -10.79 -13.13
N ALA A 16 0.65 -9.73 -13.73
CA ALA A 16 0.10 -9.09 -14.91
C ALA A 16 0.20 -9.97 -16.16
N GLU A 17 1.30 -10.70 -16.36
CA GLU A 17 1.40 -11.72 -17.44
C GLU A 17 0.30 -12.79 -17.28
N ASN A 18 0.14 -13.34 -16.08
CA ASN A 18 -0.91 -14.31 -15.81
C ASN A 18 -2.33 -13.72 -16.01
N ALA A 19 -2.53 -12.45 -15.69
CA ALA A 19 -3.80 -11.77 -15.91
C ALA A 19 -4.09 -11.54 -17.41
N ILE A 20 -3.08 -11.27 -18.24
CA ILE A 20 -3.23 -11.20 -19.71
C ILE A 20 -3.76 -12.53 -20.27
N GLU A 21 -3.32 -13.66 -19.74
CA GLU A 21 -3.79 -14.96 -20.20
C GLU A 21 -5.22 -15.24 -19.75
N ASN A 22 -5.55 -14.94 -18.48
CA ASN A 22 -6.76 -15.43 -17.83
C ASN A 22 -7.88 -14.40 -17.68
N SER A 23 -7.62 -13.11 -17.92
CA SER A 23 -8.60 -12.02 -17.75
C SER A 23 -8.75 -11.20 -19.01
N ARG A 24 -9.94 -10.62 -19.21
CA ARG A 24 -10.23 -9.68 -20.31
C ARG A 24 -9.83 -8.26 -19.95
N ILE A 25 -10.12 -7.87 -18.71
CA ILE A 25 -9.84 -6.56 -18.14
C ILE A 25 -9.05 -6.76 -16.86
N THR A 26 -7.97 -5.99 -16.71
CA THR A 26 -7.12 -6.01 -15.52
C THR A 26 -6.86 -4.59 -15.06
N PHE A 27 -6.92 -4.36 -13.75
CA PHE A 27 -6.55 -3.09 -13.12
C PHE A 27 -5.26 -3.29 -12.32
N ILE A 28 -4.26 -2.46 -12.58
CA ILE A 28 -3.00 -2.38 -11.81
C ILE A 28 -3.02 -1.08 -11.03
N THR A 29 -3.27 -1.16 -9.72
CA THR A 29 -3.42 -0.02 -8.84
C THR A 29 -2.33 0.04 -7.78
N GLY A 30 -1.99 1.22 -7.31
CA GLY A 30 -0.99 1.41 -6.27
C GLY A 30 -0.43 2.82 -6.25
N PRO A 31 0.32 3.21 -5.21
CA PRO A 31 0.82 4.57 -5.04
C PRO A 31 1.70 5.02 -6.22
N LYS A 32 1.89 6.32 -6.36
CA LYS A 32 2.81 6.87 -7.35
C LYS A 32 4.22 6.32 -7.15
N LYS A 33 4.97 6.23 -8.26
CA LYS A 33 6.39 5.82 -8.25
C LYS A 33 6.63 4.39 -7.73
N CYS A 34 5.60 3.55 -7.61
CA CYS A 34 5.76 2.14 -7.26
C CYS A 34 6.10 1.21 -8.44
N GLY A 35 6.32 1.76 -9.64
CA GLY A 35 6.81 1.01 -10.81
C GLY A 35 5.75 0.48 -11.77
N LYS A 36 4.50 0.94 -11.72
CA LYS A 36 3.42 0.53 -12.66
C LYS A 36 3.78 0.80 -14.12
N THR A 37 4.18 2.03 -14.44
CA THR A 37 4.63 2.44 -15.78
C THR A 37 5.77 1.56 -16.31
N VAL A 38 6.74 1.23 -15.44
CA VAL A 38 7.86 0.34 -15.80
C VAL A 38 7.35 -1.05 -16.15
N CYS A 39 6.42 -1.59 -15.37
CA CYS A 39 5.80 -2.89 -15.65
C CYS A 39 5.07 -2.88 -16.99
N LEU A 40 4.25 -1.86 -17.27
CA LEU A 40 3.54 -1.76 -18.55
C LEU A 40 4.51 -1.65 -19.73
N SER A 41 5.61 -0.89 -19.59
CA SER A 41 6.66 -0.82 -20.60
C SER A 41 7.31 -2.19 -20.82
N GLN A 42 7.62 -2.93 -19.75
CA GLN A 42 8.18 -4.29 -19.84
C GLN A 42 7.20 -5.29 -20.50
N LEU A 43 5.90 -5.13 -20.25
CA LEU A 43 4.86 -5.93 -20.93
C LEU A 43 4.78 -5.55 -22.43
N ALA A 44 4.88 -4.27 -22.77
CA ALA A 44 4.91 -3.83 -24.16
C ALA A 44 6.12 -4.41 -24.91
N ASP A 45 7.29 -4.50 -24.26
CA ASP A 45 8.47 -5.12 -24.84
C ASP A 45 8.34 -6.66 -24.96
N ALA A 46 7.55 -7.31 -24.10
CA ALA A 46 7.38 -8.75 -24.06
C ALA A 46 6.34 -9.28 -25.07
N TYR A 47 5.37 -8.46 -25.46
CA TYR A 47 4.26 -8.85 -26.34
C TYR A 47 4.23 -8.00 -27.61
N GLU A 48 4.51 -8.56 -28.78
CA GLU A 48 4.51 -7.85 -30.07
C GLU A 48 3.16 -7.21 -30.43
N ASN A 49 2.06 -7.72 -29.88
CA ASN A 49 0.71 -7.22 -30.09
C ASN A 49 0.24 -6.30 -28.95
N ALA A 50 1.13 -5.85 -28.08
CA ALA A 50 0.80 -4.90 -27.03
C ALA A 50 0.95 -3.46 -27.51
N LEU A 51 -0.01 -2.63 -27.13
CA LEU A 51 -0.04 -1.19 -27.40
C LEU A 51 -0.01 -0.44 -26.07
N TYR A 52 1.15 0.13 -25.73
CA TYR A 52 1.32 1.01 -24.57
C TYR A 52 0.84 2.42 -24.87
N ILE A 53 0.05 2.98 -23.99
CA ILE A 53 -0.58 4.30 -24.12
C ILE A 53 -0.57 4.96 -22.75
N ASN A 54 0.01 6.17 -22.64
CA ASN A 54 -0.09 6.97 -21.42
C ASN A 54 -1.15 8.08 -21.59
N MET A 55 -2.20 8.02 -20.77
CA MET A 55 -3.34 8.96 -20.89
C MET A 55 -3.00 10.38 -20.45
N LYS A 56 -2.00 10.55 -19.58
CA LYS A 56 -1.59 11.87 -19.11
C LYS A 56 -0.71 12.61 -20.10
N TYR A 57 0.24 11.90 -20.74
CA TYR A 57 1.31 12.53 -21.51
C TYR A 57 1.17 12.40 -23.02
N ASP A 58 0.47 11.38 -23.52
CA ASP A 58 0.35 11.16 -24.97
C ASP A 58 -0.79 11.97 -25.59
N PHE A 59 -1.72 12.48 -24.77
CA PHE A 59 -2.92 13.16 -25.24
C PHE A 59 -3.20 14.47 -24.50
N ASP A 60 -3.35 15.52 -25.25
CA ASP A 60 -3.63 16.89 -24.80
C ASP A 60 -5.13 17.24 -24.81
N THR A 61 -5.98 16.42 -25.47
CA THR A 61 -7.42 16.66 -25.61
C THR A 61 -8.24 15.41 -25.30
N ASP A 62 -9.46 15.63 -24.78
CA ASP A 62 -10.41 14.55 -24.50
C ASP A 62 -10.89 13.82 -25.76
N GLU A 63 -10.90 14.50 -26.93
CA GLU A 63 -11.24 13.87 -28.20
C GLU A 63 -10.24 12.75 -28.54
N LYS A 64 -8.94 13.02 -28.41
CA LYS A 64 -7.88 12.01 -28.63
C LYS A 64 -7.93 10.87 -27.62
N ARG A 65 -8.26 11.17 -26.35
CA ARG A 65 -8.47 10.13 -25.31
C ARG A 65 -9.68 9.25 -25.64
N ASN A 66 -10.78 9.84 -26.10
CA ASN A 66 -11.97 9.10 -26.56
C ASN A 66 -11.69 8.20 -27.76
N ASP A 67 -10.76 8.59 -28.65
CA ASP A 67 -10.35 7.76 -29.80
C ASP A 67 -9.69 6.45 -29.34
N VAL A 68 -8.89 6.48 -28.27
CA VAL A 68 -8.30 5.26 -27.68
C VAL A 68 -9.38 4.29 -27.22
N VAL A 69 -10.39 4.78 -26.51
CA VAL A 69 -11.52 3.97 -26.04
C VAL A 69 -12.29 3.38 -27.23
N SER A 70 -12.54 4.21 -28.26
CA SER A 70 -13.22 3.77 -29.47
C SER A 70 -12.45 2.69 -30.23
N ARG A 71 -11.12 2.83 -30.31
CA ARG A 71 -10.26 1.80 -30.92
C ARG A 71 -10.28 0.51 -30.13
N ALA A 72 -10.22 0.55 -28.80
CA ALA A 72 -10.31 -0.64 -27.95
C ALA A 72 -11.65 -1.36 -28.13
N VAL A 73 -12.78 -0.62 -28.11
CA VAL A 73 -14.13 -1.16 -28.37
C VAL A 73 -14.22 -1.81 -29.75
N ASN A 74 -13.70 -1.16 -30.79
CA ASN A 74 -13.69 -1.70 -32.15
C ASN A 74 -12.83 -2.97 -32.26
N SER A 75 -11.69 -3.01 -31.59
CA SER A 75 -10.83 -4.21 -31.55
C SER A 75 -11.53 -5.39 -30.86
N ILE A 76 -12.28 -5.11 -29.78
CA ILE A 76 -13.11 -6.13 -29.10
C ILE A 76 -14.21 -6.61 -30.04
N ALA A 77 -14.92 -5.70 -30.72
CA ALA A 77 -15.99 -6.06 -31.63
C ALA A 77 -15.53 -6.92 -32.83
N ASN A 78 -14.31 -6.66 -33.30
CA ASN A 78 -13.73 -7.35 -34.46
C ASN A 78 -12.87 -8.58 -34.10
N GLY A 79 -12.78 -8.96 -32.83
CA GLY A 79 -12.01 -10.11 -32.36
C GLY A 79 -10.48 -9.98 -32.58
N GLN A 80 -9.96 -8.76 -32.59
CA GLN A 80 -8.54 -8.51 -32.82
C GLN A 80 -7.69 -8.98 -31.64
N LYS A 81 -6.52 -9.56 -31.92
CA LYS A 81 -5.57 -9.98 -30.87
C LYS A 81 -4.63 -8.82 -30.53
N ILE A 82 -5.11 -7.92 -29.68
CA ILE A 82 -4.38 -6.72 -29.22
C ILE A 82 -4.45 -6.64 -27.70
N ILE A 83 -3.34 -6.23 -27.07
CA ILE A 83 -3.25 -5.93 -25.64
C ILE A 83 -3.11 -4.42 -25.48
N TYR A 84 -4.16 -3.77 -24.98
CA TYR A 84 -4.10 -2.35 -24.63
C TYR A 84 -3.53 -2.19 -23.22
N LEU A 85 -2.41 -1.49 -23.09
CA LEU A 85 -1.74 -1.15 -21.84
C LEU A 85 -1.94 0.34 -21.58
N ILE A 86 -2.99 0.68 -20.84
CA ILE A 86 -3.46 2.05 -20.61
C ILE A 86 -2.91 2.53 -19.25
N ASP A 87 -1.89 3.37 -19.31
CA ASP A 87 -1.26 3.98 -18.13
C ASP A 87 -1.91 5.31 -17.79
N ASP A 88 -1.86 5.69 -16.50
CA ASP A 88 -2.54 6.88 -15.96
C ASP A 88 -4.03 6.91 -16.36
N ALA A 89 -4.72 5.79 -16.17
CA ALA A 89 -6.08 5.58 -16.66
C ALA A 89 -7.13 6.51 -16.04
N GLU A 90 -6.83 7.13 -14.92
CA GLU A 90 -7.60 8.21 -14.31
C GLU A 90 -7.70 9.47 -15.18
N TYR A 91 -6.81 9.61 -16.18
CA TYR A 91 -6.82 10.70 -17.16
C TYR A 91 -7.63 10.40 -18.43
N LEU A 92 -8.36 9.31 -18.50
CA LEU A 92 -9.39 9.10 -19.53
C LEU A 92 -10.36 10.31 -19.57
N ALA A 93 -11.00 10.55 -20.69
CA ALA A 93 -11.89 11.71 -20.85
C ALA A 93 -13.09 11.66 -19.88
N LEU A 94 -13.72 10.48 -19.78
CA LEU A 94 -14.79 10.15 -18.84
C LEU A 94 -14.54 8.76 -18.27
N PRO A 95 -13.63 8.62 -17.29
CA PRO A 95 -13.08 7.32 -16.88
C PRO A 95 -14.13 6.27 -16.51
N ASP A 96 -15.16 6.64 -15.76
CA ASP A 96 -16.27 5.78 -15.37
C ASP A 96 -17.04 5.24 -16.57
N LYS A 97 -17.41 6.14 -17.51
CA LYS A 97 -18.15 5.80 -18.73
C LYS A 97 -17.28 5.08 -19.74
N ASP A 98 -16.02 5.41 -19.83
CA ASP A 98 -15.08 4.82 -20.79
C ASP A 98 -14.71 3.39 -20.40
N ILE A 99 -14.47 3.13 -19.11
CA ILE A 99 -14.30 1.77 -18.58
C ILE A 99 -15.60 0.96 -18.80
N ALA A 100 -16.78 1.56 -18.54
CA ALA A 100 -18.06 0.92 -18.74
C ALA A 100 -18.34 0.58 -20.23
N LYS A 101 -17.93 1.45 -21.17
CA LYS A 101 -18.04 1.18 -22.62
C LYS A 101 -17.19 -0.05 -23.02
N ILE A 102 -15.97 -0.15 -22.52
CA ILE A 102 -15.07 -1.27 -22.80
C ILE A 102 -15.62 -2.56 -22.18
N ALA A 103 -16.09 -2.53 -20.92
CA ALA A 103 -16.71 -3.68 -20.27
C ALA A 103 -17.99 -4.13 -20.97
N GLY A 104 -18.83 -3.18 -21.41
CA GLY A 104 -20.02 -3.43 -22.20
C GLY A 104 -19.74 -4.08 -23.56
N ALA A 105 -18.63 -3.70 -24.21
CA ALA A 105 -18.20 -4.32 -25.45
C ALA A 105 -17.86 -5.81 -25.26
N TYR A 106 -17.17 -6.18 -24.18
CA TYR A 106 -16.92 -7.59 -23.86
C TYR A 106 -18.18 -8.38 -23.56
N SER A 107 -19.14 -7.78 -22.89
CA SER A 107 -20.44 -8.42 -22.62
C SER A 107 -21.23 -8.66 -23.90
N LYS A 108 -21.11 -7.74 -24.88
CA LYS A 108 -21.83 -7.81 -26.15
C LYS A 108 -21.22 -8.78 -27.16
N TYR A 109 -19.88 -8.82 -27.25
CA TYR A 109 -19.18 -9.52 -28.32
C TYR A 109 -18.46 -10.81 -27.88
N ASP A 110 -18.47 -11.12 -26.58
CA ASP A 110 -17.83 -12.30 -25.96
C ASP A 110 -16.39 -12.57 -26.43
N ASN A 111 -15.62 -11.50 -26.65
CA ASN A 111 -14.26 -11.59 -27.18
C ASN A 111 -13.27 -11.97 -26.08
N GLN A 112 -12.37 -12.93 -26.38
CA GLN A 112 -11.31 -13.39 -25.52
C GLN A 112 -9.91 -12.95 -26.02
N CYS A 113 -9.81 -12.44 -27.25
CA CYS A 113 -8.54 -12.19 -27.92
C CYS A 113 -7.96 -10.82 -27.57
N THR A 114 -8.81 -9.79 -27.46
CA THR A 114 -8.41 -8.45 -27.04
C THR A 114 -8.28 -8.42 -25.52
N LYS A 115 -7.27 -7.78 -25.00
CA LYS A 115 -7.05 -7.59 -23.56
C LYS A 115 -6.87 -6.11 -23.25
N VAL A 116 -7.34 -5.67 -22.09
CA VAL A 116 -7.18 -4.29 -21.65
C VAL A 116 -6.65 -4.26 -20.22
N ILE A 117 -5.53 -3.61 -20.03
CA ILE A 117 -4.94 -3.35 -18.70
C ILE A 117 -5.01 -1.85 -18.44
N PHE A 118 -5.66 -1.47 -17.36
CA PHE A 118 -5.69 -0.12 -16.84
C PHE A 118 -4.72 -0.02 -15.69
N ALA A 119 -3.79 0.94 -15.71
CA ALA A 119 -2.93 1.23 -14.58
C ALA A 119 -3.09 2.68 -14.13
N GLY A 120 -3.00 2.91 -12.82
CA GLY A 120 -3.10 4.26 -12.29
C GLY A 120 -2.77 4.34 -10.80
N SER A 121 -2.63 5.57 -10.32
CA SER A 121 -2.18 5.88 -8.97
C SER A 121 -3.34 6.13 -8.00
N HIS A 122 -4.49 6.55 -8.49
CA HIS A 122 -5.70 6.76 -7.70
C HIS A 122 -6.44 5.43 -7.54
N SER A 123 -5.89 4.60 -6.65
CA SER A 123 -6.26 3.19 -6.52
C SER A 123 -7.74 2.98 -6.22
N GLU A 124 -8.29 3.71 -5.24
CA GLU A 124 -9.69 3.55 -4.87
C GLU A 124 -10.62 3.88 -6.04
N LEU A 125 -10.31 4.96 -6.75
CA LEU A 125 -11.11 5.44 -7.85
C LEU A 125 -11.17 4.42 -9.00
N LEU A 126 -10.02 3.91 -9.42
CA LEU A 126 -9.92 2.91 -10.48
C LEU A 126 -10.54 1.56 -10.06
N GLU A 127 -10.34 1.14 -8.81
CA GLU A 127 -10.96 -0.08 -8.29
C GLU A 127 -12.48 0.06 -8.23
N PHE A 128 -12.98 1.22 -7.79
CA PHE A 128 -14.42 1.50 -7.73
C PHE A 128 -15.06 1.44 -9.12
N TRP A 129 -14.51 2.15 -10.11
CA TRP A 129 -15.00 2.11 -11.48
C TRP A 129 -14.92 0.70 -12.09
N GLY A 130 -13.81 0.00 -11.83
CA GLY A 130 -13.64 -1.37 -12.30
C GLY A 130 -14.67 -2.33 -11.72
N HIS A 131 -14.96 -2.25 -10.43
CA HIS A 131 -15.98 -3.09 -9.79
C HIS A 131 -17.39 -2.80 -10.31
N ILE A 132 -17.76 -1.53 -10.49
CA ILE A 132 -19.07 -1.14 -11.02
C ILE A 132 -19.21 -1.57 -12.48
N ALA A 133 -18.23 -1.26 -13.33
CA ALA A 133 -18.32 -1.49 -14.75
C ALA A 133 -18.23 -2.97 -15.14
N CYS A 134 -17.41 -3.74 -14.43
CA CYS A 134 -17.07 -5.12 -14.82
C CYS A 134 -17.83 -6.19 -14.02
N GLY A 135 -18.54 -5.83 -12.94
CA GLY A 135 -19.38 -6.75 -12.17
C GLY A 135 -18.66 -8.01 -11.68
N GLY A 136 -17.38 -7.92 -11.30
CA GLY A 136 -16.55 -9.05 -10.86
C GLY A 136 -15.80 -9.79 -11.97
N ASN A 137 -15.93 -9.39 -13.23
CA ASN A 137 -15.23 -9.99 -14.38
C ASN A 137 -13.89 -9.33 -14.70
N ALA A 138 -13.32 -8.57 -13.78
CA ALA A 138 -12.00 -7.96 -13.89
C ALA A 138 -11.04 -8.52 -12.85
N SER A 139 -9.76 -8.55 -13.20
CA SER A 139 -8.67 -8.82 -12.25
C SER A 139 -8.13 -7.51 -11.66
N PHE A 140 -7.79 -7.54 -10.37
CA PHE A 140 -7.20 -6.40 -9.68
C PHE A 140 -5.83 -6.80 -9.10
N ILE A 141 -4.79 -6.10 -9.53
CA ILE A 141 -3.41 -6.27 -9.07
C ILE A 141 -3.04 -5.02 -8.26
N ARG A 142 -2.88 -5.19 -6.96
CA ARG A 142 -2.52 -4.11 -6.06
C ARG A 142 -1.02 -4.09 -5.84
N VAL A 143 -0.40 -3.01 -6.25
CA VAL A 143 1.06 -2.85 -6.22
C VAL A 143 1.44 -1.93 -5.07
N GLY A 144 2.37 -2.38 -4.24
CA GLY A 144 3.04 -1.52 -3.25
C GLY A 144 4.42 -1.07 -3.76
N PHE A 145 5.16 -0.35 -2.93
CA PHE A 145 6.56 -0.06 -3.19
C PHE A 145 7.40 -1.35 -3.14
N LEU A 146 8.68 -1.25 -3.46
CA LEU A 146 9.58 -2.40 -3.51
C LEU A 146 9.65 -3.11 -2.16
N SER A 147 9.29 -4.38 -2.13
CA SER A 147 9.38 -5.21 -0.93
C SER A 147 10.83 -5.59 -0.61
N PHE A 148 11.09 -6.04 0.62
CA PHE A 148 12.43 -6.49 1.01
C PHE A 148 12.93 -7.65 0.16
N SER A 149 12.06 -8.60 -0.18
CA SER A 149 12.44 -9.73 -1.06
C SER A 149 12.74 -9.30 -2.50
N GLU A 150 11.98 -8.36 -3.05
CA GLU A 150 12.24 -7.80 -4.37
C GLU A 150 13.55 -7.00 -4.39
N TRP A 151 13.84 -6.25 -3.31
CA TRP A 151 15.10 -5.51 -3.18
C TRP A 151 16.31 -6.45 -3.13
N LEU A 152 16.22 -7.56 -2.38
CA LEU A 152 17.26 -8.59 -2.37
C LEU A 152 17.49 -9.16 -3.76
N SER A 153 16.43 -9.52 -4.47
CA SER A 153 16.50 -10.05 -5.84
C SER A 153 17.14 -9.04 -6.79
N PHE A 154 16.75 -7.76 -6.68
CA PHE A 154 17.35 -6.70 -7.49
C PHE A 154 18.84 -6.50 -7.21
N LYS A 155 19.29 -6.58 -5.95
CA LYS A 155 20.71 -6.48 -5.57
C LYS A 155 21.49 -7.78 -5.82
N GLY A 156 20.82 -8.86 -6.26
CA GLY A 156 21.45 -10.17 -6.44
C GLY A 156 21.92 -10.80 -5.13
N MET A 157 21.24 -10.48 -4.01
CA MET A 157 21.60 -10.94 -2.67
C MET A 157 20.72 -12.10 -2.27
N THR A 158 21.30 -13.11 -1.63
CA THR A 158 20.61 -14.28 -1.09
C THR A 158 20.62 -14.34 0.43
N ASP A 159 21.46 -13.51 1.08
CA ASP A 159 21.54 -13.44 2.53
C ASP A 159 20.35 -12.66 3.12
N VAL A 160 19.69 -13.26 4.10
CA VAL A 160 18.58 -12.65 4.84
C VAL A 160 19.02 -12.47 6.28
N SER A 161 19.58 -11.29 6.58
CA SER A 161 20.14 -10.99 7.90
C SER A 161 19.74 -9.57 8.37
N LYS A 162 19.92 -9.31 9.68
CA LYS A 162 19.70 -7.97 10.28
C LYS A 162 20.47 -6.88 9.52
N ARG A 163 21.74 -7.15 9.16
CA ARG A 163 22.60 -6.23 8.44
C ARG A 163 22.06 -5.91 7.05
N VAL A 164 21.60 -6.93 6.34
CA VAL A 164 21.05 -6.78 4.98
C VAL A 164 19.72 -6.03 5.02
N TYR A 165 18.88 -6.30 6.03
CA TYR A 165 17.64 -5.54 6.22
C TYR A 165 17.92 -4.06 6.55
N ALA A 166 18.92 -3.74 7.38
CA ALA A 166 19.35 -2.37 7.59
C ALA A 166 19.79 -1.71 6.26
N GLY A 167 20.52 -2.42 5.41
CA GLY A 167 20.86 -1.95 4.06
C GLY A 167 19.64 -1.68 3.18
N PHE A 168 18.58 -2.49 3.28
CA PHE A 168 17.30 -2.22 2.63
C PHE A 168 16.66 -0.92 3.12
N LEU A 169 16.61 -0.69 4.43
CA LEU A 169 16.04 0.54 4.99
C LEU A 169 16.72 1.81 4.46
N HIS A 170 18.05 1.77 4.26
CA HIS A 170 18.80 2.88 3.68
C HIS A 170 18.63 2.99 2.16
N GLY A 171 18.50 1.87 1.48
CA GLY A 171 18.48 1.81 0.01
C GLY A 171 17.08 1.79 -0.62
N CYS A 172 16.01 1.64 0.15
CA CYS A 172 14.66 1.47 -0.41
C CYS A 172 14.18 2.68 -1.23
N LYS A 173 14.62 3.89 -0.89
CA LYS A 173 14.27 5.12 -1.64
C LYS A 173 14.93 5.21 -3.02
N GLU A 174 16.02 4.50 -3.28
CA GLU A 174 16.69 4.49 -4.60
C GLU A 174 15.76 4.00 -5.71
N PHE A 175 14.76 3.19 -5.36
CA PHE A 175 13.79 2.63 -6.31
C PHE A 175 12.55 3.50 -6.51
N CYS A 176 12.41 4.55 -5.73
CA CYS A 176 11.35 5.52 -5.90
C CYS A 176 11.91 6.72 -6.66
N GLN A 177 12.11 6.58 -7.97
CA GLN A 177 12.69 7.62 -8.81
C GLN A 177 11.98 8.97 -8.63
N GLY A 178 12.76 10.01 -8.30
CA GLY A 178 12.23 11.35 -8.02
C GLY A 178 11.50 11.46 -6.68
N PHE A 179 11.73 10.56 -5.73
CA PHE A 179 11.38 10.78 -4.34
C PHE A 179 12.45 11.67 -3.70
N ASP A 180 12.11 12.92 -3.47
CA ASP A 180 12.98 13.85 -2.76
C ASP A 180 12.75 13.76 -1.25
N ASN A 181 11.50 13.98 -0.83
CA ASN A 181 11.03 13.85 0.54
C ASN A 181 9.52 13.58 0.57
N THR A 182 9.00 13.24 1.75
CA THR A 182 7.59 12.90 1.96
C THR A 182 6.66 14.06 1.65
N GLU A 183 7.02 15.29 2.04
CA GLU A 183 6.22 16.49 1.80
C GLU A 183 6.00 16.73 0.30
N LYS A 184 7.07 16.73 -0.50
CA LYS A 184 6.98 16.92 -1.94
C LYS A 184 6.22 15.79 -2.62
N TYR A 185 6.42 14.55 -2.19
CA TYR A 185 5.69 13.40 -2.72
C TYR A 185 4.18 13.56 -2.51
N LEU A 186 3.76 13.99 -1.31
CA LEU A 186 2.36 14.22 -0.97
C LEU A 186 1.79 15.43 -1.73
N GLN A 187 2.58 16.51 -1.89
CA GLN A 187 2.17 17.68 -2.66
C GLN A 187 1.89 17.29 -4.12
N ASP A 188 2.84 16.61 -4.78
CA ASP A 188 2.68 16.12 -6.15
C ASP A 188 1.44 15.24 -6.30
N TYR A 189 1.07 14.49 -5.25
CA TYR A 189 -0.11 13.64 -5.25
C TYR A 189 -1.41 14.45 -5.14
N LEU A 190 -1.44 15.46 -4.27
CA LEU A 190 -2.59 16.35 -4.08
C LEU A 190 -2.83 17.22 -5.31
N ASP A 191 -1.78 17.74 -5.92
CA ASP A 191 -1.88 18.58 -7.12
C ASP A 191 -2.53 17.79 -8.26
N GLU A 192 -2.15 16.53 -8.47
CA GLU A 192 -2.82 15.68 -9.46
C GLU A 192 -4.26 15.34 -9.08
N THR A 193 -4.55 15.14 -7.78
CA THR A 193 -5.91 14.90 -7.32
C THR A 193 -6.78 16.13 -7.62
N ALA A 194 -6.25 17.33 -7.42
CA ALA A 194 -6.93 18.57 -7.77
C ALA A 194 -7.20 18.70 -9.27
N GLU A 195 -6.21 18.36 -10.12
CA GLU A 195 -6.38 18.33 -11.58
C GLU A 195 -7.52 17.38 -12.01
N LEU A 196 -7.62 16.23 -11.36
CA LEU A 196 -8.68 15.26 -11.64
C LEU A 196 -10.04 15.74 -11.13
N ALA A 197 -10.08 16.52 -10.03
CA ALA A 197 -11.29 17.07 -9.47
C ALA A 197 -11.96 18.13 -10.36
N GLU A 198 -11.19 18.83 -11.20
CA GLU A 198 -11.73 19.78 -12.17
C GLU A 198 -12.47 19.10 -13.34
N LYS A 199 -12.25 17.80 -13.54
CA LYS A 199 -13.02 17.01 -14.51
C LYS A 199 -14.39 16.66 -13.92
N PRO A 200 -15.46 16.54 -14.72
CA PRO A 200 -16.80 16.18 -14.25
C PRO A 200 -16.85 14.70 -13.84
N ILE A 201 -16.14 14.36 -12.79
CA ILE A 201 -16.15 13.05 -12.17
C ILE A 201 -17.21 13.13 -11.07
N GLU A 202 -18.39 12.57 -11.31
CA GLU A 202 -19.49 12.54 -10.33
C GLU A 202 -19.15 11.82 -9.02
N TYR A 203 -17.95 11.22 -8.94
CA TYR A 203 -17.45 10.45 -7.80
C TYR A 203 -15.97 10.70 -7.52
N ILE A 204 -15.62 11.93 -7.24
CA ILE A 204 -14.41 12.10 -6.46
C ILE A 204 -14.78 11.71 -5.04
N THR A 205 -14.08 10.69 -4.56
CA THR A 205 -14.13 10.15 -3.22
C THR A 205 -14.69 11.17 -2.26
N GLY A 206 -15.79 10.92 -1.56
CA GLY A 206 -16.47 11.90 -0.69
C GLY A 206 -15.62 12.51 0.44
N ALA A 207 -14.30 12.58 0.29
CA ALA A 207 -13.41 13.54 0.87
C ALA A 207 -13.61 14.83 0.08
N GLU A 208 -14.13 15.86 0.69
CA GLU A 208 -14.07 17.20 0.16
C GLU A 208 -12.58 17.54 0.04
N THR A 209 -12.04 17.41 -1.17
CA THR A 209 -10.61 17.62 -1.45
C THR A 209 -10.16 19.03 -1.10
N GLU A 210 -11.09 19.96 -1.00
CA GLU A 210 -10.85 21.35 -0.62
C GLU A 210 -10.30 21.51 0.82
N SER A 211 -10.52 20.55 1.72
CA SER A 211 -10.05 20.63 3.12
C SER A 211 -8.75 19.87 3.39
N VAL A 212 -8.30 19.03 2.46
CA VAL A 212 -7.08 18.22 2.66
C VAL A 212 -5.89 18.92 2.00
N ASN A 213 -4.99 19.44 2.82
CA ASN A 213 -3.72 20.01 2.36
C ASN A 213 -2.53 19.22 2.91
N VAL A 214 -1.35 19.43 2.31
CA VAL A 214 -0.11 18.71 2.67
C VAL A 214 0.21 18.83 4.14
N ASN A 215 0.06 20.00 4.74
CA ASN A 215 0.36 20.21 6.14
C ASN A 215 -0.54 19.35 7.05
N THR A 216 -1.84 19.29 6.76
CA THR A 216 -2.78 18.45 7.50
C THR A 216 -2.42 16.97 7.40
N ILE A 217 -2.02 16.50 6.21
CA ILE A 217 -1.58 15.11 6.01
C ILE A 217 -0.30 14.83 6.78
N LEU A 218 0.68 15.72 6.70
CA LEU A 218 1.96 15.58 7.42
C LEU A 218 1.73 15.59 8.94
N ASP A 219 0.86 16.45 9.44
CA ASP A 219 0.51 16.50 10.86
C ASP A 219 -0.16 15.19 11.33
N VAL A 220 -1.03 14.60 10.51
CA VAL A 220 -1.65 13.29 10.80
C VAL A 220 -0.61 12.18 10.79
N LEU A 221 0.31 12.16 9.82
CA LEU A 221 1.40 11.18 9.76
C LEU A 221 2.36 11.33 10.94
N CYS A 222 2.75 12.55 11.28
CA CYS A 222 3.62 12.85 12.43
C CYS A 222 2.96 12.48 13.75
N SER A 223 1.66 12.78 13.91
CA SER A 223 0.89 12.39 15.10
C SER A 223 0.82 10.88 15.25
N SER A 224 0.61 10.16 14.17
CA SER A 224 0.60 8.69 14.16
C SER A 224 1.96 8.11 14.53
N LEU A 225 3.06 8.67 14.03
CA LEU A 225 4.41 8.26 14.43
C LEU A 225 4.68 8.58 15.90
N LYS A 226 4.25 9.75 16.38
CA LYS A 226 4.40 10.14 17.80
C LYS A 226 3.67 9.19 18.74
N GLU A 227 2.43 8.79 18.42
CA GLU A 227 1.69 7.79 19.18
C GLU A 227 2.48 6.46 19.27
N GLN A 228 3.10 6.03 18.18
CA GLN A 228 3.91 4.81 18.14
C GLN A 228 5.19 4.94 18.99
N ILE A 229 5.80 6.11 19.01
CA ILE A 229 7.00 6.43 19.79
C ILE A 229 6.69 6.47 21.28
N ASN A 230 5.61 7.15 21.68
CA ASN A 230 5.20 7.25 23.09
C ASN A 230 4.86 5.87 23.69
N ASN A 231 4.25 4.99 22.88
CA ASN A 231 3.96 3.63 23.29
C ASN A 231 5.22 2.75 23.41
N ALA A 232 6.35 3.18 22.84
CA ALA A 232 7.62 2.45 22.88
C ALA A 232 8.58 2.92 24.00
N ASP A 233 8.11 3.81 24.90
CA ASP A 233 8.91 4.37 26.02
C ASP A 233 10.22 5.07 25.58
N ILE A 234 10.21 5.64 24.37
CA ILE A 234 11.35 6.36 23.82
C ILE A 234 11.43 7.74 24.45
N SER A 235 12.57 8.08 25.03
CA SER A 235 12.75 9.35 25.72
C SER A 235 12.44 10.54 24.81
N GLU A 236 11.64 11.49 25.32
CA GLU A 236 11.17 12.70 24.62
C GLU A 236 12.30 13.56 24.01
N ASN A 237 13.54 13.39 24.48
CA ASN A 237 14.70 14.16 24.00
C ASN A 237 15.07 13.94 22.53
N HIS A 238 14.55 12.87 21.90
CA HIS A 238 14.81 12.58 20.49
C HIS A 238 13.70 13.06 19.55
N ILE A 239 12.58 13.60 20.08
CA ILE A 239 11.35 13.81 19.32
C ILE A 239 10.85 15.28 19.40
N GLY A 240 11.58 16.15 20.08
CA GLY A 240 11.15 17.50 20.41
C GLY A 240 10.72 18.42 19.25
N ASN A 241 10.86 18.01 18.00
CA ASN A 241 10.44 18.79 16.83
C ASN A 241 9.25 18.21 16.05
N LEU A 242 8.68 17.06 16.47
CA LEU A 242 7.38 16.58 15.97
C LEU A 242 6.21 17.41 16.55
N GLU A 243 6.50 18.36 17.42
CA GLU A 243 5.52 19.25 18.03
C GLU A 243 5.16 20.46 17.15
N LYS A 244 4.69 20.23 15.97
CA LYS A 244 3.71 21.16 15.38
C LYS A 244 2.33 20.65 15.78
N SER A 245 1.95 20.89 17.04
CA SER A 245 0.59 20.64 17.51
C SER A 245 -0.36 21.71 16.94
N VAL A 246 -0.68 21.57 15.68
CA VAL A 246 -1.88 22.20 15.15
C VAL A 246 -3.05 21.35 15.65
N HIS A 247 -4.05 21.97 16.28
CA HIS A 247 -5.31 21.32 16.59
C HIS A 247 -6.00 20.94 15.27
N ILE A 248 -5.72 19.72 14.80
CA ILE A 248 -6.39 19.18 13.61
C ILE A 248 -7.83 18.84 14.01
N SER A 249 -8.80 19.38 13.29
CA SER A 249 -10.19 19.02 13.52
C SER A 249 -10.40 17.51 13.24
N ASN A 250 -11.36 16.89 13.92
CA ASN A 250 -11.72 15.49 13.66
C ASN A 250 -12.12 15.25 12.20
N TYR A 251 -12.66 16.27 11.54
CA TYR A 251 -13.06 16.24 10.15
C TYR A 251 -11.82 16.16 9.24
N ASP A 252 -10.85 17.05 9.44
CA ASP A 252 -9.62 17.08 8.65
C ASP A 252 -8.77 15.81 8.87
N ARG A 253 -8.72 15.32 10.12
CA ARG A 253 -8.07 14.05 10.45
C ARG A 253 -8.69 12.87 9.67
N LYS A 254 -10.01 12.79 9.62
CA LYS A 254 -10.73 11.76 8.86
C LYS A 254 -10.40 11.81 7.38
N ASN A 255 -10.43 13.01 6.79
CA ASN A 255 -10.16 13.21 5.37
C ASN A 255 -8.70 12.87 5.02
N ALA A 256 -7.74 13.28 5.86
CA ALA A 256 -6.33 12.93 5.66
C ALA A 256 -6.09 11.43 5.79
N MET A 257 -6.64 10.77 6.83
CA MET A 257 -6.53 9.31 7.01
C MET A 257 -7.13 8.56 5.82
N ARG A 258 -8.28 9.02 5.34
CA ARG A 258 -8.94 8.45 4.18
C ARG A 258 -8.09 8.61 2.92
N PHE A 259 -7.63 9.83 2.61
CA PHE A 259 -6.76 10.10 1.48
C PHE A 259 -5.54 9.17 1.46
N LEU A 260 -4.85 9.02 2.59
CA LEU A 260 -3.67 8.18 2.72
C LEU A 260 -3.97 6.68 2.53
N SER A 261 -5.06 6.21 3.13
CA SER A 261 -5.48 4.81 3.04
C SER A 261 -5.97 4.44 1.64
N ASP A 262 -6.82 5.28 1.06
CA ASP A 262 -7.45 5.02 -0.23
C ASP A 262 -6.41 4.99 -1.37
N ASN A 263 -5.39 5.84 -1.27
CA ASN A 263 -4.28 5.88 -2.22
C ASN A 263 -3.13 4.92 -1.88
N LYS A 264 -3.32 4.06 -0.87
CA LYS A 264 -2.32 3.04 -0.46
C LYS A 264 -0.96 3.62 -0.05
N ILE A 265 -0.97 4.85 0.46
CA ILE A 265 0.23 5.53 1.00
C ILE A 265 0.47 5.10 2.44
N ALA A 266 -0.62 4.85 3.18
CA ALA A 266 -0.59 4.34 4.54
C ALA A 266 -1.70 3.30 4.75
N SER A 267 -1.54 2.43 5.75
CA SER A 267 -2.52 1.44 6.16
C SER A 267 -3.28 1.88 7.40
N LEU A 268 -4.51 1.38 7.53
CA LEU A 268 -5.30 1.50 8.73
C LEU A 268 -5.29 0.18 9.51
N THR A 269 -5.10 0.27 10.82
CA THR A 269 -5.21 -0.87 11.72
C THR A 269 -6.29 -0.56 12.77
N TYR A 270 -7.07 -1.55 13.15
CA TYR A 270 -8.03 -1.44 14.23
C TYR A 270 -7.40 -1.88 15.55
N ILE A 271 -7.57 -1.06 16.59
CA ILE A 271 -7.08 -1.36 17.93
C ILE A 271 -8.18 -2.08 18.71
N THR A 272 -7.87 -3.23 19.26
CA THR A 272 -8.78 -4.01 20.09
C THR A 272 -8.25 -4.16 21.51
N ASP A 273 -9.16 -4.12 22.48
CA ASP A 273 -8.91 -4.41 23.90
C ASP A 273 -9.21 -5.88 24.28
N LYS A 274 -9.61 -6.69 23.28
CA LYS A 274 -10.00 -8.09 23.47
C LYS A 274 -9.15 -9.01 22.60
N PRO A 275 -8.81 -10.20 23.09
CA PRO A 275 -8.08 -11.20 22.31
C PRO A 275 -8.90 -11.81 21.17
N THR A 276 -10.21 -11.54 21.13
CA THR A 276 -11.12 -11.97 20.07
C THR A 276 -11.74 -10.76 19.41
N VAL A 277 -11.72 -10.73 18.09
CA VAL A 277 -12.30 -9.61 17.32
C VAL A 277 -13.72 -9.93 16.88
N ASP A 278 -14.59 -8.95 17.00
CA ASP A 278 -15.96 -9.07 16.50
C ASP A 278 -15.94 -9.34 14.97
N PRO A 279 -16.57 -10.43 14.50
CA PRO A 279 -16.65 -10.75 13.08
C PRO A 279 -17.24 -9.63 12.23
N TYR A 280 -18.14 -8.82 12.79
CA TYR A 280 -18.72 -7.67 12.13
C TYR A 280 -17.69 -6.57 11.83
N ILE A 281 -16.81 -6.28 12.79
CA ILE A 281 -15.71 -5.33 12.61
C ILE A 281 -14.75 -5.84 11.56
N THR A 282 -14.40 -7.13 11.62
CA THR A 282 -13.55 -7.79 10.63
C THR A 282 -14.10 -7.65 9.22
N GLN A 283 -15.38 -7.92 9.02
CA GLN A 283 -16.01 -7.85 7.71
C GLN A 283 -15.99 -6.42 7.14
N LYS A 284 -16.22 -5.42 8.00
CA LYS A 284 -16.18 -4.01 7.62
C LYS A 284 -14.77 -3.52 7.31
N PHE A 285 -13.77 -4.04 8.02
CA PHE A 285 -12.37 -3.68 7.83
C PHE A 285 -11.79 -4.26 6.53
N LEU A 286 -12.18 -5.47 6.17
CA LEU A 286 -11.78 -6.12 4.92
C LEU A 286 -12.46 -5.52 3.68
N LYS A 287 -13.56 -4.80 3.87
CA LYS A 287 -14.24 -4.05 2.82
C LYS A 287 -14.24 -2.56 3.23
N PRO A 288 -13.16 -1.83 2.92
CA PRO A 288 -13.09 -0.41 3.25
C PRO A 288 -14.30 0.29 2.63
N SER A 289 -15.18 0.72 3.48
CA SER A 289 -16.38 1.46 3.10
C SER A 289 -16.39 2.78 3.85
N ASN A 290 -17.05 3.78 3.29
CA ASN A 290 -17.33 5.05 3.96
C ASN A 290 -17.93 4.88 5.37
N GLU A 291 -18.46 3.70 5.68
CA GLU A 291 -19.05 3.39 7.00
C GLU A 291 -18.01 3.32 8.12
N LEU A 292 -16.76 2.91 7.85
CA LEU A 292 -15.69 2.91 8.87
C LEU A 292 -15.45 4.31 9.44
N TYR A 293 -15.48 5.31 8.57
CA TYR A 293 -15.24 6.70 8.95
C TYR A 293 -16.49 7.40 9.52
N ARG A 294 -17.69 6.83 9.30
CA ARG A 294 -18.95 7.39 9.80
C ARG A 294 -19.27 6.97 11.22
N ASN A 295 -18.75 5.83 11.67
CA ASN A 295 -18.99 5.36 13.05
C ASN A 295 -17.92 5.95 13.99
N PRO A 296 -18.28 6.86 14.93
CA PRO A 296 -17.31 7.49 15.83
C PRO A 296 -16.56 6.51 16.73
N GLU A 297 -17.22 5.43 17.18
CA GLU A 297 -16.58 4.42 18.04
C GLU A 297 -15.52 3.62 17.27
N VAL A 298 -15.83 3.23 16.03
CA VAL A 298 -14.88 2.54 15.16
C VAL A 298 -13.74 3.48 14.80
N PHE A 299 -14.05 4.72 14.42
CA PHE A 299 -13.05 5.70 14.03
C PHE A 299 -12.05 6.01 15.16
N SER A 300 -12.49 6.09 16.41
CA SER A 300 -11.62 6.34 17.57
C SER A 300 -10.60 5.22 17.81
N ARG A 301 -10.87 4.03 17.29
CA ARG A 301 -9.99 2.84 17.40
C ARG A 301 -9.16 2.59 16.12
N LEU A 302 -9.22 3.47 15.14
CA LEU A 302 -8.38 3.38 13.95
C LEU A 302 -7.02 4.03 14.19
N ARG A 303 -5.96 3.28 13.90
CA ARG A 303 -4.60 3.79 13.85
C ARG A 303 -4.10 3.79 12.41
N LEU A 304 -3.62 4.93 11.98
CA LEU A 304 -2.93 5.06 10.70
C LEU A 304 -1.48 4.61 10.87
N THR A 305 -0.96 3.91 9.89
CA THR A 305 0.45 3.50 9.85
C THR A 305 1.04 3.83 8.51
N VAL A 306 2.21 4.43 8.54
CA VAL A 306 3.00 4.70 7.34
C VAL A 306 3.56 3.38 6.83
N ASP A 307 3.11 2.92 5.67
CA ASP A 307 3.37 1.57 5.16
C ASP A 307 4.82 1.32 4.75
N TYR A 308 5.55 2.38 4.45
CA TYR A 308 6.85 2.24 3.84
C TYR A 308 7.97 2.79 4.71
N PRO A 309 9.01 2.00 4.91
CA PRO A 309 10.17 2.41 5.68
C PRO A 309 10.76 3.76 5.24
N MET A 310 10.75 4.07 3.94
CA MET A 310 11.30 5.33 3.44
C MET A 310 10.55 6.56 3.95
N PHE A 311 9.21 6.50 4.04
CA PHE A 311 8.43 7.61 4.61
C PHE A 311 8.67 7.74 6.11
N CYS A 312 8.68 6.62 6.84
CA CYS A 312 9.01 6.62 8.27
C CYS A 312 10.37 7.25 8.52
N ILE A 313 11.40 6.83 7.78
CA ILE A 313 12.77 7.32 7.94
C ILE A 313 12.85 8.82 7.61
N ASP A 314 12.23 9.25 6.51
CA ASP A 314 12.23 10.65 6.08
C ASP A 314 11.55 11.55 7.11
N LEU A 315 10.37 11.16 7.61
CA LEU A 315 9.64 11.91 8.64
C LEU A 315 10.42 11.96 9.96
N ILE A 316 11.01 10.85 10.40
CA ILE A 316 11.84 10.82 11.63
C ILE A 316 13.08 11.68 11.45
N ASN A 317 13.79 11.61 10.31
CA ASN A 317 14.96 12.42 10.04
C ASN A 317 14.63 13.92 9.99
N SER A 318 13.50 14.27 9.37
CA SER A 318 13.01 15.66 9.32
C SER A 318 12.69 16.20 10.71
N ALA A 319 12.12 15.35 11.57
CA ALA A 319 11.75 15.72 12.94
C ALA A 319 12.96 15.83 13.88
N THR A 320 13.91 14.89 13.78
CA THR A 320 15.04 14.78 14.72
C THR A 320 16.26 15.55 14.28
N LYS A 321 16.30 16.08 13.04
CA LYS A 321 17.49 16.70 12.43
C LYS A 321 18.75 15.83 12.53
N VAL A 322 18.60 14.51 12.64
CA VAL A 322 19.72 13.57 12.66
C VAL A 322 20.33 13.53 11.27
N ALA A 323 21.48 14.17 11.12
CA ALA A 323 22.17 14.32 9.84
C ALA A 323 22.79 13.00 9.31
N ASN A 324 22.72 11.91 10.06
CA ASN A 324 23.38 10.67 9.70
C ASN A 324 22.40 9.48 9.77
N PRO A 325 21.80 9.08 8.63
CA PRO A 325 20.92 7.91 8.55
C PRO A 325 21.62 6.58 8.91
N ASP A 326 22.96 6.56 8.96
CA ASP A 326 23.72 5.36 9.30
C ASP A 326 23.65 4.98 10.80
N LYS A 327 23.05 5.83 11.62
CA LYS A 327 22.86 5.62 13.06
C LYS A 327 21.38 5.58 13.44
N ILE A 328 20.63 4.66 12.87
CA ILE A 328 19.30 4.35 13.37
C ILE A 328 19.48 3.70 14.75
N SER A 329 19.00 4.36 15.82
CA SER A 329 18.98 3.76 17.15
C SER A 329 18.09 2.53 17.17
N ASP A 330 18.31 1.59 18.11
CA ASP A 330 17.47 0.41 18.23
C ASP A 330 15.99 0.76 18.46
N ASP A 331 15.69 1.89 19.10
CA ASP A 331 14.33 2.38 19.30
C ASP A 331 13.67 2.85 17.99
N ILE A 332 14.40 3.61 17.16
CA ILE A 332 13.92 4.01 15.83
C ILE A 332 13.73 2.78 14.94
N LEU A 333 14.67 1.84 15.00
CA LEU A 333 14.54 0.57 14.27
C LEU A 333 13.27 -0.18 14.68
N ARG A 334 12.94 -0.22 15.98
CA ARG A 334 11.71 -0.84 16.48
C ARG A 334 10.47 -0.21 15.84
N ILE A 335 10.39 1.13 15.77
CA ILE A 335 9.26 1.84 15.16
C ILE A 335 9.12 1.46 13.69
N ILE A 336 10.22 1.53 12.93
CA ILE A 336 10.23 1.23 11.49
C ILE A 336 9.84 -0.22 11.24
N VAL A 337 10.38 -1.16 12.01
CA VAL A 337 10.07 -2.60 11.90
C VAL A 337 8.61 -2.84 12.24
N THR A 338 8.09 -2.25 13.32
CA THR A 338 6.69 -2.39 13.72
C THR A 338 5.75 -1.84 12.65
N ALA A 339 6.06 -0.67 12.08
CA ALA A 339 5.29 -0.09 10.99
C ALA A 339 5.30 -0.98 9.75
N HIS A 340 6.46 -1.51 9.37
CA HIS A 340 6.58 -2.42 8.23
C HIS A 340 5.79 -3.71 8.44
N ILE A 341 5.88 -4.32 9.61
CA ILE A 341 5.12 -5.54 9.94
C ILE A 341 3.63 -5.25 9.96
N ARG A 342 3.20 -4.13 10.54
CA ARG A 342 1.80 -3.69 10.54
C ARG A 342 1.26 -3.56 9.11
N SER A 343 2.03 -2.96 8.22
CA SER A 343 1.70 -2.88 6.80
C SER A 343 1.52 -4.26 6.15
N LEU A 344 2.43 -5.20 6.42
CA LEU A 344 2.35 -6.57 5.89
C LEU A 344 1.13 -7.33 6.42
N LEU A 345 0.69 -7.03 7.64
CA LEU A 345 -0.44 -7.69 8.30
C LEU A 345 -1.79 -6.99 8.06
N SER A 346 -1.80 -5.72 7.70
CA SER A 346 -3.03 -4.92 7.56
C SER A 346 -4.05 -5.50 6.56
N CYS A 347 -3.57 -6.21 5.53
CA CYS A 347 -4.42 -6.88 4.54
C CYS A 347 -4.93 -8.26 5.00
N SER A 348 -4.55 -8.72 6.18
CA SER A 348 -4.78 -10.09 6.65
C SER A 348 -5.90 -10.20 7.70
N GLY A 349 -6.68 -9.12 7.93
CA GLY A 349 -7.70 -9.11 8.97
C GLY A 349 -7.11 -9.23 10.39
N VAL A 350 -5.94 -8.64 10.59
CA VAL A 350 -5.21 -8.63 11.86
C VAL A 350 -5.46 -7.33 12.60
N PHE A 351 -5.59 -7.40 13.90
CA PHE A 351 -5.92 -6.30 14.79
C PHE A 351 -4.79 -6.08 15.81
N GLU A 352 -4.51 -4.83 16.14
CA GLU A 352 -3.52 -4.49 17.15
C GLU A 352 -4.16 -4.53 18.55
N TYR A 353 -3.47 -5.14 19.52
CA TYR A 353 -3.91 -5.22 20.91
C TYR A 353 -3.44 -3.99 21.70
N GLU A 354 -4.37 -3.29 22.36
CA GLU A 354 -4.10 -1.99 22.98
C GLU A 354 -3.19 -2.03 24.22
N ASN A 355 -3.16 -3.14 24.94
CA ASN A 355 -2.60 -3.21 26.30
C ASN A 355 -1.18 -3.79 26.38
N SER A 356 -0.33 -3.56 25.40
CA SER A 356 1.06 -4.02 25.47
C SER A 356 2.04 -2.84 25.60
N PRO A 357 2.58 -2.56 26.78
CA PRO A 357 3.45 -1.41 26.99
C PRO A 357 4.88 -1.58 26.42
N VAL A 358 5.34 -2.81 26.21
CA VAL A 358 6.72 -3.11 25.82
C VAL A 358 6.85 -3.66 24.40
N SER A 359 5.79 -4.26 23.89
CA SER A 359 5.76 -4.86 22.56
C SER A 359 4.44 -4.59 21.86
N THR A 360 4.41 -4.73 20.54
CA THR A 360 3.17 -4.61 19.76
C THR A 360 2.67 -6.01 19.42
N VAL A 361 1.46 -6.33 19.87
CA VAL A 361 0.81 -7.63 19.60
C VAL A 361 -0.30 -7.45 18.57
N PHE A 362 -0.25 -8.26 17.53
CA PHE A 362 -1.28 -8.35 16.49
C PHE A 362 -2.02 -9.66 16.61
N ILE A 363 -3.34 -9.62 16.53
CA ILE A 363 -4.21 -10.78 16.66
C ILE A 363 -4.95 -11.03 15.36
N GLY A 364 -4.84 -12.22 14.81
CA GLY A 364 -5.53 -12.65 13.60
C GLY A 364 -6.80 -13.44 13.89
N ASN A 365 -7.78 -13.37 12.98
CA ASN A 365 -9.06 -14.09 13.10
C ASN A 365 -8.94 -15.62 13.05
N SER A 366 -7.81 -16.15 12.58
CA SER A 366 -7.58 -17.57 12.37
C SER A 366 -6.90 -18.26 13.55
N GLY A 367 -6.92 -17.68 14.75
CA GLY A 367 -6.31 -18.27 15.94
C GLY A 367 -4.79 -18.17 15.96
N TYR A 368 -4.23 -17.08 15.44
CA TYR A 368 -2.81 -16.78 15.54
C TYR A 368 -2.56 -15.36 16.05
N SER A 369 -1.37 -15.13 16.60
CA SER A 369 -0.90 -13.81 16.97
C SER A 369 0.52 -13.57 16.48
N VAL A 370 0.88 -12.31 16.25
CA VAL A 370 2.24 -11.87 15.92
C VAL A 370 2.64 -10.78 16.89
N GLU A 371 3.70 -10.99 17.63
CA GLU A 371 4.26 -10.01 18.56
C GLU A 371 5.59 -9.46 18.06
N VAL A 372 5.70 -8.13 18.00
CA VAL A 372 6.96 -7.44 17.67
C VAL A 372 7.69 -7.12 18.97
N LEU A 373 8.44 -8.08 19.48
CA LEU A 373 9.20 -7.96 20.72
C LEU A 373 10.58 -7.32 20.49
N LEU A 374 11.26 -7.68 19.40
CA LEU A 374 12.63 -7.27 19.03
C LEU A 374 13.65 -7.47 20.18
N SER A 375 13.45 -8.51 20.96
CA SER A 375 14.36 -8.99 22.00
C SER A 375 14.51 -10.51 21.86
N ASP A 376 15.67 -11.02 22.17
CA ASP A 376 15.90 -12.47 22.24
C ASP A 376 15.51 -13.06 23.62
N ASP A 377 15.20 -12.20 24.59
CA ASP A 377 14.64 -12.59 25.90
C ASP A 377 13.11 -12.57 25.85
N ILE A 378 12.54 -13.77 25.77
CA ILE A 378 11.08 -13.97 25.71
C ILE A 378 10.37 -13.74 27.06
N ALA A 379 11.09 -13.54 28.16
CA ALA A 379 10.48 -13.17 29.44
C ALA A 379 9.72 -11.84 29.38
N PHE A 380 10.04 -10.99 28.36
CA PHE A 380 9.33 -9.75 28.09
C PHE A 380 8.15 -9.90 27.11
N SER A 381 7.82 -11.12 26.68
CA SER A 381 6.70 -11.36 25.79
C SER A 381 5.36 -11.19 26.50
N HIS A 382 4.49 -10.37 25.95
CA HIS A 382 3.13 -10.17 26.42
C HIS A 382 2.13 -11.12 25.76
N SER A 383 2.41 -11.63 24.57
CA SER A 383 1.50 -12.56 23.90
C SER A 383 1.39 -13.89 24.64
N LEU A 384 2.38 -14.27 25.44
CA LEU A 384 2.33 -15.48 26.23
C LEU A 384 1.22 -15.43 27.30
N ASP A 385 0.98 -14.24 27.87
CA ASP A 385 0.00 -14.03 28.93
C ASP A 385 -1.36 -13.52 28.41
N LEU A 386 -1.35 -12.71 27.36
CA LEU A 386 -2.54 -11.99 26.86
C LEU A 386 -3.34 -12.77 25.81
N VAL A 387 -2.67 -13.62 25.04
CA VAL A 387 -3.29 -14.34 23.92
C VAL A 387 -3.70 -15.75 24.36
N PRO A 388 -4.90 -16.24 23.97
CA PRO A 388 -5.35 -17.59 24.32
C PRO A 388 -4.30 -18.68 24.05
N GLU A 389 -4.29 -19.71 24.89
CA GLU A 389 -3.28 -20.80 24.83
C GLU A 389 -3.36 -21.62 23.54
N ASP A 390 -4.55 -21.72 22.94
CA ASP A 390 -4.81 -22.44 21.70
C ASP A 390 -4.38 -21.70 20.43
N TYR A 391 -3.96 -20.44 20.56
CA TYR A 391 -3.46 -19.65 19.42
C TYR A 391 -2.02 -20.04 19.07
N GLU A 392 -1.71 -20.07 17.77
CA GLU A 392 -0.32 -20.06 17.32
C GLU A 392 0.29 -18.68 17.59
N LYS A 393 1.35 -18.62 18.36
CA LYS A 393 2.02 -17.37 18.77
C LYS A 393 3.34 -17.22 18.03
N ILE A 394 3.44 -16.21 17.21
CA ILE A 394 4.66 -15.84 16.51
C ILE A 394 5.28 -14.65 17.23
N ILE A 395 6.47 -14.83 17.81
CA ILE A 395 7.20 -13.77 18.51
C ILE A 395 8.40 -13.37 17.66
N LEU A 396 8.45 -12.12 17.26
CA LEU A 396 9.51 -11.58 16.43
C LEU A 396 10.68 -11.11 17.29
N THR A 397 11.78 -11.81 17.17
CA THR A 397 13.01 -11.60 17.92
C THR A 397 14.05 -10.83 17.13
N THR A 398 15.18 -10.48 17.75
CA THR A 398 16.32 -9.87 17.08
C THR A 398 17.10 -10.88 16.24
N SER A 399 17.36 -12.07 16.80
CA SER A 399 18.19 -13.10 16.16
C SER A 399 17.77 -14.54 16.46
N ARG A 400 16.99 -14.77 17.52
CA ARG A 400 16.62 -16.11 17.99
C ARG A 400 15.57 -16.73 17.07
N GLU A 401 15.82 -17.98 16.68
CA GLU A 401 14.89 -18.80 15.90
C GLU A 401 14.66 -20.12 16.64
N GLU A 402 13.40 -20.39 17.03
CA GLU A 402 13.04 -21.58 17.79
C GLU A 402 11.54 -21.88 17.62
N ALA A 403 11.17 -23.15 17.74
CA ALA A 403 9.78 -23.58 17.77
C ALA A 403 9.51 -24.34 19.05
N LEU A 404 8.59 -23.87 19.89
CA LEU A 404 8.21 -24.40 21.17
C LEU A 404 6.69 -24.60 21.20
N ASN A 405 6.22 -25.82 20.98
CA ASN A 405 4.78 -26.13 20.92
C ASN A 405 4.03 -25.21 19.97
N ASN A 406 3.13 -24.33 20.50
CA ASN A 406 2.38 -23.33 19.76
C ASN A 406 3.07 -21.96 19.68
N VAL A 407 4.33 -21.85 20.11
CA VAL A 407 5.13 -20.61 20.07
C VAL A 407 6.26 -20.76 19.07
N ARG A 408 6.36 -19.83 18.13
CA ARG A 408 7.45 -19.74 17.17
C ARG A 408 8.22 -18.45 17.35
N LEU A 409 9.50 -18.56 17.61
CA LEU A 409 10.43 -17.43 17.64
C LEU A 409 11.04 -17.26 16.25
N ILE A 410 10.89 -16.10 15.66
CA ILE A 410 11.36 -15.84 14.31
C ILE A 410 12.09 -14.48 14.30
N PRO A 411 13.32 -14.38 13.78
CA PRO A 411 13.96 -13.10 13.55
C PRO A 411 13.09 -12.20 12.67
N TYR A 412 12.86 -10.95 13.09
CA TYR A 412 11.93 -10.02 12.43
C TYR A 412 12.21 -9.84 10.93
N TYR A 413 13.48 -9.74 10.53
CA TYR A 413 13.88 -9.57 9.13
C TYR A 413 13.55 -10.80 8.28
N ARG A 414 13.57 -12.01 8.88
CA ARG A 414 13.18 -13.25 8.23
C ARG A 414 11.68 -13.32 8.04
N PHE A 415 10.92 -12.97 9.06
CA PHE A 415 9.46 -12.86 8.96
C PHE A 415 9.05 -11.88 7.85
N ILE A 416 9.68 -10.68 7.79
CA ILE A 416 9.41 -9.70 6.75
C ILE A 416 9.74 -10.27 5.36
N PHE A 417 10.86 -10.98 5.23
CA PHE A 417 11.22 -11.64 3.97
C PHE A 417 10.17 -12.67 3.56
N ASP A 418 9.83 -13.60 4.44
CA ASP A 418 8.89 -14.69 4.15
C ASP A 418 7.49 -14.15 3.78
N ARG A 419 7.01 -13.12 4.47
CA ARG A 419 5.74 -12.46 4.15
C ARG A 419 5.80 -11.68 2.84
N SER A 420 6.93 -11.09 2.50
CA SER A 420 7.09 -10.39 1.22
C SER A 420 7.13 -11.34 0.01
N VAL A 421 7.58 -12.58 0.20
CA VAL A 421 7.55 -13.64 -0.83
C VAL A 421 6.15 -14.28 -0.94
N ASN A 422 5.48 -14.51 0.21
CA ASN A 422 4.26 -15.31 0.29
C ASN A 422 2.98 -14.49 0.51
N ARG A 423 2.85 -13.30 -0.07
CA ARG A 423 1.64 -12.44 0.08
C ARG A 423 0.29 -13.15 -0.16
N LYS A 424 0.28 -14.35 -0.77
CA LYS A 424 -0.93 -15.12 -1.12
C LYS A 424 -1.33 -16.20 -0.10
N LYS A 425 -0.60 -16.36 1.02
CA LYS A 425 -0.88 -17.46 1.98
C LYS A 425 -1.17 -16.91 3.38
N VAL A 426 -2.23 -16.13 3.51
CA VAL A 426 -2.95 -15.95 4.78
C VAL A 426 -4.43 -15.89 4.52
#